data_896e2e5eba14026bacea62950c15dab8
#
_entry.id   896e2e5eba14026bacea62950c15dab8
#
_cell.length_a   1.000
_cell.length_b   1.000
_cell.length_c   1.000
_cell.angle_alpha   90.00
_cell.angle_beta   90.00
_cell.angle_gamma   90.00
#
_symmetry.space_group_name_H-M   'P 1'
#
loop_
_entity.id
_entity.type
_entity.pdbx_description
1 polymer ?
#
loop_
_entity_poly.entity_id
_entity_poly.type
_entity_poly.pdbx_seq_one_letter_code
_entity_poly.pdbx_strand_id
1 'polypeptide(L)'
;MSMESDLQALLVAKCPRTFPDLAPTGTARPFVTWQGLGGEPLGFIDNTAADKRHTLMQISCYATTRLAVLQLIRDIETVMRASTAFIATPQGEAVSAYEMDTLLYGSIQRFEIYALR
;
A
#
# COMPACT_ATOMS: atom_id res chain seq x y z
N MET A 1 -0.28 -11.80 -14.41
CA MET A 1 -0.02 -11.34 -13.04
C MET A 1 -1.08 -10.34 -12.64
N SER A 2 -1.50 -10.36 -11.40
CA SER A 2 -2.50 -9.42 -10.90
C SER A 2 -1.82 -8.15 -10.38
N MET A 3 -2.60 -7.06 -10.25
CA MET A 3 -2.11 -5.83 -9.64
C MET A 3 -1.66 -6.09 -8.21
N GLU A 4 -2.40 -6.93 -7.47
CA GLU A 4 -2.06 -7.26 -6.09
C GLU A 4 -0.73 -8.01 -5.98
N SER A 5 -0.45 -8.95 -6.87
CA SER A 5 0.83 -9.64 -6.85
C SER A 5 2.00 -8.73 -7.26
N ASP A 6 1.76 -7.81 -8.18
CA ASP A 6 2.76 -6.81 -8.56
C ASP A 6 3.03 -5.84 -7.42
N LEU A 7 1.98 -5.43 -6.71
CA LEU A 7 2.10 -4.57 -5.53
C LEU A 7 2.89 -5.26 -4.42
N GLN A 8 2.56 -6.52 -4.13
CA GLN A 8 3.27 -7.30 -3.10
C GLN A 8 4.76 -7.41 -3.42
N ALA A 9 5.10 -7.73 -4.67
CA ALA A 9 6.50 -7.83 -5.10
C ALA A 9 7.23 -6.50 -4.96
N LEU A 10 6.58 -5.40 -5.32
CA LEU A 10 7.15 -4.06 -5.23
C LEU A 10 7.45 -3.67 -3.78
N LEU A 11 6.51 -3.94 -2.87
CA LEU A 11 6.66 -3.60 -1.46
C LEU A 11 7.68 -4.50 -0.75
N VAL A 12 7.72 -5.79 -1.08
CA VAL A 12 8.70 -6.73 -0.53
C VAL A 12 10.12 -6.30 -0.84
N ALA A 13 10.36 -5.69 -1.99
CA ALA A 13 11.67 -5.18 -2.36
C ALA A 13 12.14 -4.08 -1.41
N LYS A 14 11.22 -3.35 -0.78
CA LYS A 14 11.55 -2.30 0.20
C LYS A 14 11.49 -2.79 1.65
N CYS A 15 10.59 -3.72 1.95
CA CYS A 15 10.47 -4.31 3.26
C CYS A 15 10.05 -5.77 3.12
N PRO A 16 10.95 -6.73 3.39
CA PRO A 16 10.62 -8.15 3.21
C PRO A 16 9.42 -8.61 4.03
N ARG A 17 9.16 -7.98 5.16
CA ARG A 17 8.00 -8.29 6.02
C ARG A 17 6.78 -7.48 5.56
N THR A 18 6.25 -7.81 4.39
CA THR A 18 5.07 -7.19 3.80
C THR A 18 3.94 -8.20 3.73
N PHE A 19 2.78 -7.83 4.26
CA PHE A 19 1.62 -8.73 4.37
C PHE A 19 0.35 -8.07 3.83
N PRO A 20 -0.52 -8.81 3.14
CA PRO A 20 -1.85 -8.31 2.83
C PRO A 20 -2.71 -8.26 4.10
N ASP A 21 -3.48 -7.21 4.24
CA ASP A 21 -4.45 -6.95 5.32
C ASP A 21 -3.82 -6.82 6.70
N LEU A 22 -3.29 -7.89 7.27
CA LEU A 22 -2.76 -7.92 8.64
C LEU A 22 -1.45 -8.66 8.71
N ALA A 23 -0.53 -8.12 9.52
CA ALA A 23 0.70 -8.83 9.87
C ALA A 23 0.40 -9.84 10.98
N PRO A 24 1.05 -11.03 10.96
CA PRO A 24 0.90 -11.99 12.05
C PRO A 24 1.33 -11.39 13.40
N THR A 25 0.68 -11.82 14.47
CA THR A 25 1.02 -11.40 15.82
C THR A 25 2.50 -11.73 16.11
N GLY A 26 3.22 -10.76 16.67
CA GLY A 26 4.65 -10.94 16.97
C GLY A 26 5.58 -10.73 15.80
N THR A 27 5.10 -10.20 14.69
CA THR A 27 5.95 -9.89 13.53
C THR A 27 7.04 -8.88 13.93
N ALA A 28 8.28 -9.18 13.52
CA ALA A 28 9.41 -8.29 13.77
C ALA A 28 9.25 -6.98 12.97
N ARG A 29 9.77 -5.90 13.53
CA ARG A 29 9.73 -4.58 12.90
C ARG A 29 11.00 -4.33 12.11
N PRO A 30 10.95 -3.54 11.03
CA PRO A 30 9.77 -2.92 10.44
C PRO A 30 8.93 -3.92 9.66
N PHE A 31 7.64 -3.62 9.50
CA PHE A 31 6.78 -4.40 8.62
C PHE A 31 5.76 -3.48 7.93
N VAL A 32 5.18 -3.98 6.85
CA VAL A 32 4.26 -3.24 6.00
C VAL A 32 3.02 -4.09 5.76
N THR A 33 1.86 -3.45 5.77
CA THR A 33 0.61 -4.09 5.35
C THR A 33 -0.04 -3.25 4.25
N TRP A 34 -0.82 -3.92 3.39
CA TRP A 34 -1.61 -3.23 2.38
C TRP A 34 -3.02 -3.79 2.36
N GLN A 35 -3.98 -2.90 2.13
CA GLN A 35 -5.40 -3.24 2.20
C GLN A 35 -6.17 -2.50 1.12
N GLY A 36 -7.00 -3.23 0.37
CA GLY A 36 -7.90 -2.63 -0.59
C GLY A 36 -9.06 -1.94 0.11
N LEU A 37 -9.34 -0.70 -0.27
CA LEU A 37 -10.43 0.09 0.28
C LEU A 37 -11.57 0.27 -0.72
N GLY A 38 -11.61 -0.55 -1.79
CA GLY A 38 -12.57 -0.38 -2.85
C GLY A 38 -12.03 0.51 -3.95
N GLY A 39 -12.90 1.26 -4.60
CA GLY A 39 -12.57 2.11 -5.74
C GLY A 39 -13.77 2.23 -6.63
N GLU A 40 -13.61 2.84 -7.80
CA GLU A 40 -14.69 2.96 -8.75
C GLU A 40 -14.63 1.84 -9.77
N PRO A 41 -15.72 1.05 -9.93
CA PRO A 41 -15.74 0.06 -10.99
C PRO A 41 -15.78 0.79 -12.34
N LEU A 42 -14.84 0.45 -13.22
CA LEU A 42 -14.80 0.98 -14.57
C LEU A 42 -15.56 0.03 -15.50
N GLY A 43 -16.48 0.58 -16.27
CA GLY A 43 -17.31 -0.23 -17.14
C GLY A 43 -17.80 0.52 -18.34
N PHE A 44 -18.48 -0.19 -19.23
CA PHE A 44 -19.12 0.38 -20.41
C PHE A 44 -20.62 0.54 -20.16
N ILE A 45 -21.28 1.24 -21.07
CA ILE A 45 -22.71 1.56 -20.92
C ILE A 45 -23.59 0.30 -20.89
N ASP A 46 -23.11 -0.80 -21.48
CA ASP A 46 -23.81 -2.09 -21.44
C ASP A 46 -23.49 -2.93 -20.19
N ASN A 47 -22.85 -2.31 -19.19
CA ASN A 47 -22.45 -2.94 -17.95
C ASN A 47 -21.34 -3.99 -18.09
N THR A 48 -20.59 -3.96 -19.19
CA THR A 48 -19.42 -4.80 -19.39
C THR A 48 -18.23 -4.19 -18.66
N ALA A 49 -17.42 -5.02 -17.97
CA ALA A 49 -16.24 -4.53 -17.27
C ALA A 49 -15.19 -3.99 -18.25
N ALA A 50 -14.57 -2.87 -17.89
CA ALA A 50 -13.47 -2.31 -18.68
C ALA A 50 -12.20 -3.15 -18.51
N ASP A 51 -11.24 -2.97 -19.43
CA ASP A 51 -9.94 -3.66 -19.37
C ASP A 51 -9.11 -3.22 -18.16
N LYS A 52 -9.40 -2.05 -17.60
CA LYS A 52 -8.67 -1.46 -16.48
C LYS A 52 -9.54 -1.40 -15.24
N ARG A 53 -8.88 -1.33 -14.12
CA ARG A 53 -9.57 -1.18 -12.82
C ARG A 53 -9.00 0.02 -12.07
N HIS A 54 -9.84 0.66 -11.29
CA HIS A 54 -9.46 1.69 -10.34
C HIS A 54 -9.64 1.15 -8.93
N THR A 55 -8.58 1.20 -8.13
CA THR A 55 -8.60 0.69 -6.76
C THR A 55 -7.97 1.72 -5.83
N LEU A 56 -8.59 1.92 -4.68
CA LEU A 56 -8.01 2.68 -3.60
C LEU A 56 -7.29 1.70 -2.66
N MET A 57 -5.99 1.91 -2.46
CA MET A 57 -5.16 1.01 -1.67
C MET A 57 -4.54 1.75 -0.50
N GLN A 58 -4.69 1.20 0.69
CA GLN A 58 -4.07 1.74 1.89
C GLN A 58 -2.81 0.95 2.20
N ILE A 59 -1.69 1.65 2.37
CA ILE A 59 -0.41 1.05 2.74
C ILE A 59 -0.05 1.57 4.12
N SER A 60 0.18 0.67 5.05
CA SER A 60 0.52 0.98 6.43
C SER A 60 1.91 0.44 6.74
N CYS A 61 2.77 1.28 7.28
CA CYS A 61 4.12 0.92 7.68
C CYS A 61 4.25 1.04 9.19
N TYR A 62 5.01 0.14 9.80
CA TYR A 62 5.23 0.15 11.25
C TYR A 62 6.70 -0.07 11.54
N ALA A 63 7.23 0.70 12.50
CA ALA A 63 8.63 0.61 12.89
C ALA A 63 8.79 0.98 14.37
N THR A 64 10.00 0.85 14.89
CA THR A 64 10.30 1.13 16.30
C THR A 64 10.51 2.61 16.59
N THR A 65 10.74 3.43 15.55
CA THR A 65 10.94 4.88 15.71
C THR A 65 10.15 5.64 14.67
N ARG A 66 9.81 6.90 15.01
CA ARG A 66 9.09 7.78 14.08
C ARG A 66 9.90 8.05 12.82
N LEU A 67 11.20 8.30 12.95
CA LEU A 67 12.02 8.61 11.79
C LEU A 67 12.17 7.41 10.86
N ALA A 68 12.29 6.22 11.40
CA ALA A 68 12.39 4.99 10.60
C ALA A 68 11.12 4.77 9.77
N VAL A 69 9.93 4.94 10.38
CA VAL A 69 8.68 4.72 9.66
C VAL A 69 8.42 5.80 8.62
N LEU A 70 8.80 7.03 8.88
CA LEU A 70 8.68 8.12 7.90
C LEU A 70 9.57 7.87 6.69
N GLN A 71 10.78 7.40 6.91
CA GLN A 71 11.68 7.08 5.81
C GLN A 71 11.14 5.91 4.98
N LEU A 72 10.62 4.89 5.64
CA LEU A 72 10.05 3.73 4.95
C LEU A 72 8.87 4.11 4.07
N ILE A 73 7.93 4.91 4.58
CA ILE A 73 6.76 5.29 3.78
C ILE A 73 7.14 6.20 2.62
N ARG A 74 8.16 7.05 2.76
CA ARG A 74 8.67 7.86 1.66
C ARG A 74 9.31 7.00 0.57
N ASP A 75 10.08 5.99 0.96
CA ASP A 75 10.69 5.06 0.02
C ASP A 75 9.59 4.30 -0.74
N ILE A 76 8.53 3.89 -0.05
CA ILE A 76 7.39 3.23 -0.67
C ILE A 76 6.69 4.16 -1.65
N GLU A 77 6.44 5.41 -1.26
CA GLU A 77 5.81 6.38 -2.18
C GLU A 77 6.66 6.52 -3.46
N THR A 78 7.97 6.61 -3.32
CA THR A 78 8.88 6.75 -4.46
C THR A 78 8.75 5.57 -5.42
N VAL A 79 8.77 4.33 -4.91
CA VAL A 79 8.66 3.16 -5.79
C VAL A 79 7.26 2.98 -6.35
N MET A 80 6.23 3.39 -5.62
CA MET A 80 4.86 3.34 -6.12
C MET A 80 4.68 4.30 -7.30
N ARG A 81 5.18 5.52 -7.20
CA ARG A 81 5.11 6.50 -8.29
C ARG A 81 5.90 6.06 -9.52
N ALA A 82 6.98 5.32 -9.33
CA ALA A 82 7.86 4.89 -10.41
C ALA A 82 7.43 3.56 -11.05
N SER A 83 6.40 2.91 -10.52
CA SER A 83 5.99 1.59 -11.01
C SER A 83 5.53 1.63 -12.47
N THR A 84 5.94 0.62 -13.25
CA THR A 84 5.48 0.42 -14.62
C THR A 84 4.37 -0.63 -14.71
N ALA A 85 4.13 -1.39 -13.64
CA ALA A 85 3.10 -2.43 -13.60
C ALA A 85 1.70 -1.84 -13.43
N PHE A 86 1.59 -0.66 -12.84
CA PHE A 86 0.34 0.06 -12.64
C PHE A 86 0.64 1.55 -12.44
N ILE A 87 -0.40 2.37 -12.50
CA ILE A 87 -0.27 3.81 -12.21
C ILE A 87 -0.79 4.03 -10.80
N ALA A 88 0.10 4.47 -9.91
CA ALA A 88 -0.25 4.75 -8.52
C ALA A 88 -0.04 6.23 -8.21
N THR A 89 -1.07 6.88 -7.68
CA THR A 89 -1.04 8.29 -7.32
C THR A 89 -1.36 8.43 -5.83
N PRO A 90 -0.48 9.05 -5.02
CA PRO A 90 -0.80 9.29 -3.62
C PRO A 90 -2.04 10.16 -3.47
N GLN A 91 -2.92 9.80 -2.55
CA GLN A 91 -4.14 10.55 -2.25
C GLN A 91 -3.91 11.56 -1.14
N GLY A 92 -2.70 11.93 -0.89
CA GLY A 92 -2.31 12.91 0.12
C GLY A 92 -1.05 12.45 0.83
N GLU A 93 -0.66 13.20 1.83
CA GLU A 93 0.50 12.87 2.64
C GLU A 93 0.19 11.71 3.57
N ALA A 94 1.24 11.00 4.00
CA ALA A 94 1.10 9.94 4.97
C ALA A 94 0.61 10.47 6.32
N VAL A 95 -0.29 9.71 6.95
CA VAL A 95 -0.83 10.04 8.26
C VAL A 95 -0.10 9.23 9.32
N SER A 96 0.38 9.91 10.36
CA SER A 96 1.08 9.26 11.46
C SER A 96 0.10 8.58 12.41
N ALA A 97 0.49 7.41 12.91
CA ALA A 97 -0.27 6.65 13.90
C ALA A 97 0.70 6.11 14.97
N TYR A 98 0.18 5.82 16.15
CA TYR A 98 0.97 5.26 17.24
C TYR A 98 0.10 4.36 18.08
N GLU A 99 0.57 3.14 18.34
CA GLU A 99 -0.10 2.18 19.21
C GLU A 99 0.65 2.11 20.54
N MET A 100 -0.02 2.52 21.61
CA MET A 100 0.59 2.56 22.94
C MET A 100 0.88 1.17 23.49
N ASP A 101 -0.03 0.21 23.27
CA ASP A 101 0.10 -1.14 23.84
C ASP A 101 1.31 -1.89 23.28
N THR A 102 1.60 -1.69 22.00
CA THR A 102 2.69 -2.39 21.30
C THR A 102 3.92 -1.51 21.07
N LEU A 103 3.84 -0.23 21.45
CA LEU A 103 4.88 0.78 21.20
C LEU A 103 5.28 0.87 19.72
N LEU A 104 4.27 0.79 18.84
CA LEU A 104 4.48 0.86 17.39
C LEU A 104 4.26 2.27 16.86
N TYR A 105 5.25 2.76 16.13
CA TYR A 105 5.08 3.97 15.31
C TYR A 105 4.63 3.55 13.92
N GLY A 106 3.50 4.08 13.49
CA GLY A 106 2.91 3.76 12.20
C GLY A 106 2.84 4.97 11.28
N SER A 107 2.75 4.69 10.00
CA SER A 107 2.46 5.71 8.98
C SER A 107 1.57 5.06 7.93
N ILE A 108 0.48 5.74 7.59
CA ILE A 108 -0.56 5.22 6.71
C ILE A 108 -0.71 6.17 5.54
N GLN A 109 -0.64 5.63 4.32
CA GLN A 109 -0.84 6.43 3.11
C GLN A 109 -1.75 5.68 2.15
N ARG A 110 -2.64 6.41 1.49
CA ARG A 110 -3.55 5.86 0.50
C ARG A 110 -3.11 6.24 -0.89
N PHE A 111 -3.28 5.28 -1.82
CA PHE A 111 -2.94 5.47 -3.22
C PHE A 111 -4.14 5.12 -4.08
N GLU A 112 -4.39 5.93 -5.09
CA GLU A 112 -5.30 5.55 -6.17
C GLU A 112 -4.49 4.80 -7.21
N ILE A 113 -4.92 3.57 -7.53
CA ILE A 113 -4.21 2.70 -8.45
C ILE A 113 -5.09 2.40 -9.66
N TYR A 114 -4.53 2.64 -10.84
CA TYR A 114 -5.13 2.23 -12.11
C TYR A 114 -4.27 1.12 -12.69
N ALA A 115 -4.87 -0.02 -12.97
CA ALA A 115 -4.17 -1.20 -13.43
C ALA A 115 -5.00 -1.95 -14.46
N LEU A 116 -4.37 -2.89 -15.18
CA LEU A 116 -5.09 -3.81 -16.03
C LEU A 116 -5.87 -4.81 -15.18
N ARG A 117 -7.03 -5.17 -15.65
CA ARG A 117 -7.86 -6.17 -14.99
C ARG A 117 -7.25 -7.57 -15.09
#